data_8143b1eea780a6a9e7d154b652affd4a
#
_entry.id   8143b1eea780a6a9e7d154b652affd4a
#
_cell.length_a   1.000
_cell.length_b   1.000
_cell.length_c   1.000
_cell.angle_alpha   90.00
_cell.angle_beta   90.00
_cell.angle_gamma   90.00
#
_symmetry.space_group_name_H-M   'P 1'
#
loop_
_entity.id
_entity.type
_entity.pdbx_description
1 polymer ?
#
loop_
_entity_poly.entity_id
_entity_poly.type
_entity_poly.pdbx_seq_one_letter_code
_entity_poly.pdbx_strand_id
1 'polypeptide(L)'
;MGFVRSALALALGLAVGGLAHAADEAQVKRGEYLARAADCMACHTAEGGAPFAGGLPIHSPFGTIYGSNITPDKQYGIGNYSSDEFFAAVTEGKRKDGANLYPAMPYTSYHLITREDSDAILAYLMTVPPINRPAPQTALSFPFNVRLGLTGWNLLYGKRVQLQPTEGKSPAWQRGQYLVEVMGHCGECHTPRNPIGALQQDLRLSGGLLGGYLAPSLLAQDLAERGWTQPDLTTFLKHGISAQGSMFNEMYPVVHHSTQHLQDTDLSAMATYLLGDQPPPAKALAQVTLEQMSDSAKRGHQQYLNVCAGCHGVDGEGKPHIAVAMRGNTVLRQGDSRNLVKAIRDGIREQQFTGFERMQPMPGFADKLDDQQVTDMVNYLRQAWGGLPGDLTVQQLAELKAE
;
A
#
# COMPACT_ATOMS: atom_id res chain seq x y z
N MET A 1 18.07 -51.92 38.99
CA MET A 1 18.66 -51.03 37.98
C MET A 1 17.76 -50.77 36.75
N GLY A 2 16.58 -51.37 36.63
CA GLY A 2 15.69 -51.26 35.48
C GLY A 2 14.72 -50.04 35.48
N PHE A 3 14.27 -49.61 36.64
CA PHE A 3 13.27 -48.54 36.79
C PHE A 3 13.79 -47.12 36.52
N VAL A 4 15.05 -46.85 36.75
CA VAL A 4 15.64 -45.48 36.53
C VAL A 4 15.87 -45.20 35.04
N ARG A 5 16.14 -46.22 34.20
CA ARG A 5 16.34 -46.04 32.75
C ARG A 5 15.05 -45.73 31.99
N SER A 6 13.90 -46.30 32.44
CA SER A 6 12.60 -46.05 31.79
C SER A 6 12.06 -44.66 32.09
N ALA A 7 12.30 -44.11 33.30
CA ALA A 7 11.87 -42.77 33.65
C ALA A 7 12.64 -41.66 32.89
N LEU A 8 13.94 -41.91 32.60
CA LEU A 8 14.78 -40.94 31.86
C LEU A 8 14.40 -40.89 30.37
N ALA A 9 14.05 -42.05 29.78
CA ALA A 9 13.58 -42.10 28.37
C ALA A 9 12.23 -41.40 28.16
N LEU A 10 11.31 -41.52 29.14
CA LEU A 10 9.99 -40.84 29.07
C LEU A 10 10.14 -39.32 29.26
N ALA A 11 11.00 -38.85 30.11
CA ALA A 11 11.27 -37.42 30.32
C ALA A 11 11.95 -36.77 29.11
N LEU A 12 12.87 -37.46 28.40
CA LEU A 12 13.50 -36.99 27.19
C LEU A 12 12.48 -36.91 26.02
N GLY A 13 11.60 -37.90 25.88
CA GLY A 13 10.56 -37.92 24.84
C GLY A 13 9.55 -36.76 24.96
N LEU A 14 9.15 -36.42 26.19
CA LEU A 14 8.26 -35.30 26.47
C LEU A 14 8.90 -33.92 26.22
N ALA A 15 10.21 -33.80 26.54
CA ALA A 15 10.93 -32.56 26.30
C ALA A 15 11.18 -32.31 24.81
N VAL A 16 11.48 -33.32 24.01
CA VAL A 16 11.68 -33.20 22.57
C VAL A 16 10.35 -32.89 21.84
N GLY A 17 9.25 -33.53 22.24
CA GLY A 17 7.93 -33.24 21.68
C GLY A 17 7.44 -31.82 22.00
N GLY A 18 7.72 -31.31 23.21
CA GLY A 18 7.38 -29.94 23.60
C GLY A 18 8.18 -28.87 22.83
N LEU A 19 9.43 -29.12 22.56
CA LEU A 19 10.29 -28.19 21.78
C LEU A 19 9.91 -28.15 20.30
N ALA A 20 9.57 -29.29 19.71
CA ALA A 20 9.10 -29.33 18.31
C ALA A 20 7.76 -28.59 18.14
N HIS A 21 6.82 -28.78 19.06
CA HIS A 21 5.53 -28.07 19.02
C HIS A 21 5.66 -26.55 19.21
N ALA A 22 6.54 -26.11 20.10
CA ALA A 22 6.84 -24.69 20.30
C ALA A 22 7.54 -24.06 19.09
N ALA A 23 8.41 -24.80 18.41
CA ALA A 23 9.06 -24.34 17.18
C ALA A 23 8.05 -24.15 16.04
N ASP A 24 7.12 -25.09 15.86
CA ASP A 24 6.06 -24.99 14.84
C ASP A 24 5.13 -23.80 15.12
N GLU A 25 4.72 -23.59 16.36
CA GLU A 25 3.90 -22.44 16.75
C GLU A 25 4.61 -21.11 16.54
N ALA A 26 5.90 -21.02 16.84
CA ALA A 26 6.70 -19.82 16.59
C ALA A 26 6.82 -19.53 15.08
N GLN A 27 6.99 -20.56 14.26
CA GLN A 27 7.02 -20.42 12.80
C GLN A 27 5.68 -19.92 12.25
N VAL A 28 4.55 -20.45 12.72
CA VAL A 28 3.21 -20.02 12.34
C VAL A 28 2.97 -18.55 12.72
N LYS A 29 3.31 -18.12 13.94
CA LYS A 29 3.21 -16.72 14.37
C LYS A 29 4.08 -15.79 13.53
N ARG A 30 5.32 -16.20 13.22
CA ARG A 30 6.18 -15.47 12.29
C ARG A 30 5.52 -15.36 10.91
N GLY A 31 4.97 -16.46 10.42
CA GLY A 31 4.28 -16.50 9.13
C GLY A 31 3.06 -15.59 9.05
N GLU A 32 2.25 -15.55 10.11
CA GLU A 32 1.14 -14.61 10.22
C GLU A 32 1.62 -13.15 10.11
N TYR A 33 2.65 -12.79 10.87
CA TYR A 33 3.23 -11.46 10.84
C TYR A 33 3.77 -11.10 9.45
N LEU A 34 4.48 -12.02 8.80
CA LEU A 34 5.04 -11.83 7.47
C LEU A 34 3.96 -11.78 6.39
N ALA A 35 2.90 -12.58 6.48
CA ALA A 35 1.76 -12.50 5.58
C ALA A 35 1.02 -11.15 5.67
N ARG A 36 1.00 -10.53 6.88
CA ARG A 36 0.54 -9.16 7.06
C ARG A 36 1.50 -8.16 6.41
N ALA A 37 2.80 -8.29 6.68
CA ALA A 37 3.83 -7.42 6.09
C ALA A 37 3.85 -7.48 4.56
N ALA A 38 3.58 -8.66 4.00
CA ALA A 38 3.47 -8.90 2.56
C ALA A 38 2.10 -8.57 1.97
N ASP A 39 1.17 -8.03 2.76
CA ASP A 39 -0.16 -7.60 2.33
C ASP A 39 -0.96 -8.66 1.54
N CYS A 40 -0.74 -9.94 1.83
CA CYS A 40 -1.37 -11.04 1.09
C CYS A 40 -2.91 -10.94 1.10
N MET A 41 -3.48 -10.49 2.22
CA MET A 41 -4.92 -10.41 2.41
C MET A 41 -5.57 -9.37 1.49
N ALA A 42 -4.91 -8.25 1.21
CA ALA A 42 -5.47 -7.17 0.39
C ALA A 42 -5.83 -7.63 -1.04
N CYS A 43 -5.01 -8.51 -1.64
CA CYS A 43 -5.28 -9.04 -2.97
C CYS A 43 -6.04 -10.37 -2.95
N HIS A 44 -5.84 -11.18 -1.91
CA HIS A 44 -6.39 -12.54 -1.84
C HIS A 44 -7.70 -12.64 -1.03
N THR A 45 -8.38 -11.51 -0.77
CA THR A 45 -9.70 -11.48 -0.10
C THR A 45 -10.63 -10.55 -0.85
N ALA A 46 -11.74 -11.05 -1.38
CA ALA A 46 -12.78 -10.21 -1.97
C ALA A 46 -13.46 -9.34 -0.91
N GLU A 47 -14.00 -8.19 -1.30
CA GLU A 47 -14.78 -7.33 -0.40
C GLU A 47 -15.94 -8.13 0.24
N GLY A 48 -16.01 -8.18 1.56
CA GLY A 48 -16.97 -9.00 2.31
C GLY A 48 -16.77 -10.51 2.17
N GLY A 49 -15.69 -10.97 1.54
CA GLY A 49 -15.36 -12.38 1.35
C GLY A 49 -14.61 -13.00 2.54
N ALA A 50 -14.49 -14.33 2.50
CA ALA A 50 -13.68 -15.05 3.48
C ALA A 50 -12.18 -14.73 3.28
N PRO A 51 -11.41 -14.56 4.36
CA PRO A 51 -9.98 -14.27 4.27
C PRO A 51 -9.23 -15.29 3.40
N PHE A 52 -8.36 -14.80 2.54
CA PHE A 52 -7.51 -15.58 1.63
C PHE A 52 -8.25 -16.44 0.59
N ALA A 53 -9.60 -16.34 0.50
CA ALA A 53 -10.39 -17.13 -0.45
C ALA A 53 -10.33 -16.61 -1.90
N GLY A 54 -9.59 -15.55 -2.14
CA GLY A 54 -9.45 -14.90 -3.45
C GLY A 54 -10.68 -14.12 -3.89
N GLY A 55 -10.71 -13.77 -5.16
CA GLY A 55 -11.86 -13.14 -5.81
C GLY A 55 -11.85 -11.62 -5.86
N LEU A 56 -10.84 -10.93 -5.28
CA LEU A 56 -10.71 -9.48 -5.45
C LEU A 56 -10.41 -9.15 -6.91
N PRO A 57 -11.19 -8.26 -7.56
CA PRO A 57 -10.86 -7.76 -8.89
C PRO A 57 -9.74 -6.72 -8.82
N ILE A 58 -8.67 -6.95 -9.57
CA ILE A 58 -7.54 -6.04 -9.77
C ILE A 58 -7.67 -5.49 -11.19
N HIS A 59 -8.11 -4.25 -11.30
CA HIS A 59 -8.30 -3.59 -12.59
C HIS A 59 -6.98 -3.08 -13.16
N SER A 60 -6.80 -3.22 -14.46
CA SER A 60 -5.62 -2.73 -15.17
C SER A 60 -6.02 -2.24 -16.56
N PRO A 61 -5.15 -1.48 -17.27
CA PRO A 61 -5.40 -1.12 -18.67
C PRO A 61 -5.54 -2.31 -19.60
N PHE A 62 -5.12 -3.50 -19.17
CA PHE A 62 -5.15 -4.74 -19.94
C PHE A 62 -6.42 -5.58 -19.69
N GLY A 63 -7.21 -5.23 -18.69
CA GLY A 63 -8.39 -5.95 -18.22
C GLY A 63 -8.33 -6.26 -16.72
N THR A 64 -9.14 -7.20 -16.26
CA THR A 64 -9.27 -7.55 -14.84
C THR A 64 -8.58 -8.86 -14.51
N ILE A 65 -7.71 -8.81 -13.51
CA ILE A 65 -7.08 -9.98 -12.87
C ILE A 65 -7.79 -10.21 -11.54
N TYR A 66 -8.00 -11.46 -11.15
CA TYR A 66 -8.61 -11.78 -9.87
C TYR A 66 -7.60 -12.44 -8.94
N GLY A 67 -7.57 -12.00 -7.69
CA GLY A 67 -6.81 -12.65 -6.63
C GLY A 67 -7.19 -14.12 -6.52
N SER A 68 -6.20 -15.01 -6.46
CA SER A 68 -6.43 -16.45 -6.33
C SER A 68 -6.79 -16.84 -4.90
N ASN A 69 -7.47 -17.99 -4.74
CA ASN A 69 -7.65 -18.64 -3.46
C ASN A 69 -6.30 -19.19 -2.98
N ILE A 70 -5.81 -18.73 -1.83
CA ILE A 70 -4.57 -19.19 -1.19
C ILE A 70 -4.84 -19.83 0.18
N THR A 71 -6.08 -20.26 0.44
CA THR A 71 -6.40 -21.10 1.61
C THR A 71 -5.86 -22.53 1.40
N PRO A 72 -5.75 -23.36 2.47
CA PRO A 72 -5.28 -24.73 2.37
C PRO A 72 -6.32 -25.69 1.74
N ASP A 73 -7.25 -25.19 0.94
CA ASP A 73 -8.13 -26.02 0.15
C ASP A 73 -7.34 -26.76 -0.93
N LYS A 74 -7.58 -28.07 -1.05
CA LYS A 74 -6.82 -28.94 -1.97
C LYS A 74 -7.26 -28.83 -3.42
N GLN A 75 -8.46 -28.33 -3.68
CA GLN A 75 -9.03 -28.27 -5.03
C GLN A 75 -8.82 -26.89 -5.66
N TYR A 76 -9.09 -25.81 -4.92
CA TYR A 76 -9.08 -24.45 -5.45
C TYR A 76 -8.02 -23.55 -4.81
N GLY A 77 -7.40 -23.97 -3.70
CA GLY A 77 -6.38 -23.25 -2.96
C GLY A 77 -4.98 -23.82 -3.14
N ILE A 78 -4.15 -23.60 -2.13
CA ILE A 78 -2.74 -24.05 -2.11
C ILE A 78 -2.51 -25.29 -1.23
N GLY A 79 -3.56 -26.00 -0.79
CA GLY A 79 -3.46 -27.13 0.14
C GLY A 79 -2.64 -28.33 -0.35
N ASN A 80 -2.31 -28.38 -1.64
CA ASN A 80 -1.43 -29.39 -2.24
C ASN A 80 -0.06 -28.86 -2.67
N TYR A 81 0.29 -27.61 -2.32
CA TYR A 81 1.60 -27.04 -2.64
C TYR A 81 2.66 -27.58 -1.68
N SER A 82 3.81 -27.96 -2.20
CA SER A 82 5.02 -28.12 -1.40
C SER A 82 5.64 -26.75 -1.09
N SER A 83 6.58 -26.73 -0.14
CA SER A 83 7.34 -25.49 0.16
C SER A 83 8.10 -24.96 -1.07
N ASP A 84 8.63 -25.85 -1.92
CA ASP A 84 9.33 -25.44 -3.14
C ASP A 84 8.36 -24.86 -4.19
N GLU A 85 7.19 -25.45 -4.35
CA GLU A 85 6.16 -24.96 -5.27
C GLU A 85 5.61 -23.60 -4.80
N PHE A 86 5.41 -23.41 -3.50
CA PHE A 86 4.99 -22.13 -2.93
C PHE A 86 6.08 -21.06 -3.10
N PHE A 87 7.34 -21.40 -2.78
CA PHE A 87 8.49 -20.53 -2.97
C PHE A 87 8.62 -20.09 -4.44
N ALA A 88 8.52 -21.02 -5.39
CA ALA A 88 8.55 -20.68 -6.82
C ALA A 88 7.36 -19.81 -7.24
N ALA A 89 6.17 -20.01 -6.64
CA ALA A 89 5.02 -19.17 -6.93
C ALA A 89 5.23 -17.74 -6.50
N VAL A 90 5.75 -17.50 -5.28
CA VAL A 90 5.96 -16.14 -4.76
C VAL A 90 7.20 -15.47 -5.31
N THR A 91 8.28 -16.20 -5.64
CA THR A 91 9.56 -15.60 -6.08
C THR A 91 9.77 -15.60 -7.58
N GLU A 92 9.20 -16.56 -8.30
CA GLU A 92 9.39 -16.71 -9.74
C GLU A 92 8.09 -16.51 -10.55
N GLY A 93 6.97 -16.31 -9.85
CA GLY A 93 5.67 -16.24 -10.51
C GLY A 93 5.28 -17.53 -11.23
N LYS A 94 5.66 -18.70 -10.68
CA LYS A 94 5.38 -20.03 -11.24
C LYS A 94 4.33 -20.77 -10.42
N ARG A 95 3.21 -21.09 -11.05
CA ARG A 95 2.20 -21.97 -10.44
C ARG A 95 2.71 -23.41 -10.37
N LYS A 96 2.08 -24.22 -9.52
CA LYS A 96 2.33 -25.66 -9.40
C LYS A 96 2.25 -26.42 -10.73
N ASP A 97 1.37 -26.01 -11.65
CA ASP A 97 1.22 -26.60 -12.98
C ASP A 97 2.25 -26.05 -14.00
N GLY A 98 3.22 -25.25 -13.56
CA GLY A 98 4.25 -24.63 -14.38
C GLY A 98 3.82 -23.37 -15.13
N ALA A 99 2.54 -22.97 -15.07
CA ALA A 99 2.06 -21.78 -15.74
C ALA A 99 2.61 -20.51 -15.07
N ASN A 100 2.91 -19.46 -15.86
CA ASN A 100 3.31 -18.16 -15.35
C ASN A 100 2.12 -17.47 -14.66
N LEU A 101 2.36 -16.85 -13.51
CA LEU A 101 1.45 -15.88 -12.90
C LEU A 101 1.50 -14.55 -13.66
N TYR A 102 0.39 -13.80 -13.62
CA TYR A 102 0.44 -12.41 -14.06
C TYR A 102 1.18 -11.54 -13.02
N PRO A 103 1.93 -10.51 -13.45
CA PRO A 103 2.73 -9.67 -12.57
C PRO A 103 1.89 -8.69 -11.72
N ALA A 104 0.58 -8.90 -11.61
CA ALA A 104 -0.23 -8.36 -10.53
C ALA A 104 0.06 -9.07 -9.20
N MET A 105 0.52 -10.33 -9.23
CA MET A 105 1.24 -10.93 -8.10
C MET A 105 2.65 -10.35 -8.10
N PRO A 106 3.09 -9.66 -7.03
CA PRO A 106 4.33 -8.87 -7.04
C PRO A 106 5.60 -9.73 -6.88
N TYR A 107 5.70 -10.84 -7.61
CA TYR A 107 6.91 -11.69 -7.60
C TYR A 107 8.16 -10.94 -8.10
N THR A 108 7.98 -9.83 -8.81
CA THR A 108 9.06 -8.91 -9.19
C THR A 108 9.73 -8.23 -7.99
N SER A 109 9.04 -8.13 -6.87
CA SER A 109 9.58 -7.69 -5.57
C SER A 109 9.87 -8.88 -4.67
N TYR A 110 8.96 -9.85 -4.61
CA TYR A 110 9.10 -11.04 -3.75
C TYR A 110 10.22 -12.00 -4.15
N HIS A 111 10.85 -11.86 -5.34
CA HIS A 111 11.99 -12.73 -5.70
C HIS A 111 13.17 -12.58 -4.74
N LEU A 112 13.16 -11.54 -3.88
CA LEU A 112 14.15 -11.27 -2.84
C LEU A 112 13.72 -11.76 -1.44
N ILE A 113 12.54 -12.37 -1.31
CA ILE A 113 12.10 -12.95 -0.04
C ILE A 113 13.01 -14.14 0.34
N THR A 114 13.33 -14.27 1.61
CA THR A 114 14.12 -15.41 2.08
C THR A 114 13.30 -16.69 2.04
N ARG A 115 13.97 -17.84 1.87
CA ARG A 115 13.31 -19.14 1.94
C ARG A 115 12.63 -19.35 3.28
N GLU A 116 13.29 -18.96 4.37
CA GLU A 116 12.76 -19.07 5.72
C GLU A 116 11.46 -18.26 5.90
N ASP A 117 11.41 -17.04 5.36
CA ASP A 117 10.22 -16.19 5.44
C ASP A 117 9.06 -16.75 4.61
N SER A 118 9.35 -17.25 3.41
CA SER A 118 8.36 -17.92 2.56
C SER A 118 7.79 -19.18 3.22
N ASP A 119 8.65 -20.02 3.81
CA ASP A 119 8.22 -21.23 4.51
C ASP A 119 7.37 -20.91 5.75
N ALA A 120 7.69 -19.83 6.47
CA ALA A 120 6.87 -19.35 7.58
C ALA A 120 5.49 -18.86 7.11
N ILE A 121 5.42 -18.09 6.02
CA ILE A 121 4.14 -17.66 5.43
C ILE A 121 3.29 -18.86 5.02
N LEU A 122 3.90 -19.85 4.36
CA LEU A 122 3.18 -21.08 3.99
C LEU A 122 2.66 -21.81 5.23
N ALA A 123 3.49 -21.96 6.27
CA ALA A 123 3.08 -22.61 7.53
C ALA A 123 1.84 -21.93 8.13
N TYR A 124 1.79 -20.60 8.13
CA TYR A 124 0.61 -19.85 8.58
C TYR A 124 -0.60 -20.09 7.67
N LEU A 125 -0.44 -19.98 6.35
CA LEU A 125 -1.55 -20.17 5.40
C LEU A 125 -2.13 -21.58 5.47
N MET A 126 -1.36 -22.58 5.88
CA MET A 126 -1.87 -23.94 6.11
C MET A 126 -2.72 -24.07 7.38
N THR A 127 -2.76 -23.06 8.25
CA THR A 127 -3.60 -23.04 9.47
C THR A 127 -4.94 -22.33 9.27
N VAL A 128 -5.09 -21.53 8.20
CA VAL A 128 -6.35 -20.80 7.97
C VAL A 128 -7.46 -21.76 7.50
N PRO A 129 -8.75 -21.42 7.70
CA PRO A 129 -9.85 -22.28 7.24
C PRO A 129 -9.80 -22.54 5.74
N PRO A 130 -9.88 -23.79 5.28
CA PRO A 130 -9.95 -24.10 3.86
C PRO A 130 -11.30 -23.66 3.27
N ILE A 131 -11.26 -22.96 2.13
CA ILE A 131 -12.46 -22.47 1.43
C ILE A 131 -12.54 -23.16 0.07
N ASN A 132 -13.47 -24.10 -0.09
CA ASN A 132 -13.68 -24.85 -1.32
C ASN A 132 -14.51 -24.02 -2.33
N ARG A 133 -13.89 -22.98 -2.90
CA ARG A 133 -14.49 -22.10 -3.90
C ARG A 133 -13.44 -21.63 -4.91
N PRO A 134 -13.71 -21.76 -6.24
CA PRO A 134 -12.83 -21.21 -7.25
C PRO A 134 -12.87 -19.68 -7.22
N ALA A 135 -11.72 -19.04 -7.42
CA ALA A 135 -11.67 -17.62 -7.74
C ALA A 135 -12.22 -17.37 -9.15
N PRO A 136 -12.79 -16.18 -9.44
CA PRO A 136 -13.21 -15.82 -10.78
C PRO A 136 -12.04 -15.91 -11.79
N GLN A 137 -12.37 -16.17 -13.05
CA GLN A 137 -11.35 -16.24 -14.08
C GLN A 137 -10.87 -14.87 -14.49
N THR A 138 -9.54 -14.72 -14.62
CA THR A 138 -8.90 -13.52 -15.14
C THR A 138 -9.39 -13.21 -16.56
N ALA A 139 -9.82 -11.96 -16.79
CA ALA A 139 -10.41 -11.46 -18.02
C ALA A 139 -9.52 -10.33 -18.60
N LEU A 140 -8.52 -10.72 -19.40
CA LEU A 140 -7.62 -9.80 -20.08
C LEU A 140 -7.92 -9.74 -21.59
N SER A 141 -7.71 -8.58 -22.19
CA SER A 141 -7.82 -8.38 -23.63
C SER A 141 -6.66 -9.04 -24.37
N PHE A 142 -6.89 -9.44 -25.63
CA PHE A 142 -5.80 -9.87 -26.52
C PHE A 142 -4.84 -8.69 -26.77
N PRO A 143 -3.51 -8.92 -26.77
CA PRO A 143 -2.80 -10.19 -26.64
C PRO A 143 -2.43 -10.60 -25.19
N PHE A 144 -2.82 -9.82 -24.17
CA PHE A 144 -2.41 -10.02 -22.77
C PHE A 144 -3.03 -11.28 -22.11
N ASN A 145 -4.08 -11.82 -22.68
CA ASN A 145 -4.67 -13.10 -22.27
C ASN A 145 -3.84 -14.32 -22.70
N VAL A 146 -2.82 -14.14 -23.57
CA VAL A 146 -1.94 -15.23 -24.03
C VAL A 146 -0.79 -15.38 -23.05
N ARG A 147 -0.89 -16.32 -22.09
CA ARG A 147 0.10 -16.53 -21.01
C ARG A 147 1.51 -16.85 -21.51
N LEU A 148 1.68 -17.38 -22.72
CA LEU A 148 3.00 -17.63 -23.30
C LEU A 148 3.83 -16.33 -23.41
N GLY A 149 3.19 -15.20 -23.67
CA GLY A 149 3.83 -13.89 -23.70
C GLY A 149 4.51 -13.50 -22.38
N LEU A 150 4.01 -14.02 -21.25
CA LEU A 150 4.63 -13.79 -19.93
C LEU A 150 6.03 -14.42 -19.82
N THR A 151 6.37 -15.42 -20.62
CA THR A 151 7.73 -15.98 -20.62
C THR A 151 8.75 -14.95 -21.10
N GLY A 152 8.45 -14.24 -22.19
CA GLY A 152 9.29 -13.14 -22.67
C GLY A 152 9.29 -11.95 -21.71
N TRP A 153 8.14 -11.61 -21.15
CA TRP A 153 8.02 -10.54 -20.15
C TRP A 153 8.87 -10.84 -18.91
N ASN A 154 8.79 -12.07 -18.36
CA ASN A 154 9.58 -12.49 -17.20
C ASN A 154 11.09 -12.48 -17.48
N LEU A 155 11.50 -12.86 -18.68
CA LEU A 155 12.92 -12.79 -19.08
C LEU A 155 13.46 -11.36 -19.02
N LEU A 156 12.64 -10.38 -19.41
CA LEU A 156 13.03 -8.98 -19.46
C LEU A 156 12.85 -8.25 -18.12
N TYR A 157 11.82 -8.61 -17.33
CA TYR A 157 11.37 -7.81 -16.19
C TYR A 157 11.20 -8.59 -14.88
N GLY A 158 11.20 -9.92 -14.89
CA GLY A 158 10.82 -10.75 -13.74
C GLY A 158 11.73 -10.63 -12.50
N LYS A 159 13.01 -10.28 -12.68
CA LYS A 159 14.00 -10.12 -11.58
C LYS A 159 14.74 -8.81 -11.71
N ARG A 160 14.02 -7.70 -11.67
CA ARG A 160 14.59 -6.36 -11.87
C ARG A 160 14.74 -5.53 -10.60
N VAL A 161 13.95 -5.78 -9.57
CA VAL A 161 14.13 -5.11 -8.28
C VAL A 161 15.49 -5.52 -7.72
N GLN A 162 16.31 -4.53 -7.40
CA GLN A 162 17.61 -4.71 -6.77
C GLN A 162 17.64 -3.88 -5.50
N LEU A 163 18.08 -4.48 -4.42
CA LEU A 163 18.28 -3.75 -3.18
C LEU A 163 19.50 -2.85 -3.29
N GLN A 164 19.41 -1.68 -2.66
CA GLN A 164 20.56 -0.79 -2.54
C GLN A 164 21.65 -1.44 -1.66
N PRO A 165 22.92 -1.10 -1.87
CA PRO A 165 24.00 -1.55 -1.00
C PRO A 165 23.76 -1.17 0.45
N THR A 166 24.02 -2.08 1.37
CA THR A 166 23.78 -1.92 2.81
C THR A 166 25.03 -1.44 3.57
N GLU A 167 26.17 -1.33 2.89
CA GLU A 167 27.41 -0.87 3.51
C GLU A 167 27.25 0.54 4.10
N GLY A 168 27.65 0.72 5.35
CA GLY A 168 27.50 1.99 6.07
C GLY A 168 26.07 2.37 6.47
N LYS A 169 25.08 1.51 6.24
CA LYS A 169 23.68 1.74 6.63
C LYS A 169 23.36 1.11 7.98
N SER A 170 22.50 1.77 8.75
CA SER A 170 22.06 1.25 10.05
C SER A 170 21.27 -0.07 9.91
N PRO A 171 21.21 -0.90 10.95
CA PRO A 171 20.33 -2.09 10.95
C PRO A 171 18.86 -1.73 10.73
N ALA A 172 18.40 -0.60 11.24
CA ALA A 172 17.03 -0.10 11.02
C ALA A 172 16.79 0.21 9.55
N TRP A 173 17.72 0.90 8.88
CA TRP A 173 17.63 1.18 7.44
C TRP A 173 17.59 -0.12 6.61
N GLN A 174 18.45 -1.11 6.94
CA GLN A 174 18.49 -2.40 6.24
C GLN A 174 17.17 -3.19 6.42
N ARG A 175 16.64 -3.20 7.63
CA ARG A 175 15.33 -3.81 7.92
C ARG A 175 14.20 -3.09 7.17
N GLY A 176 14.23 -1.76 7.17
CA GLY A 176 13.28 -0.92 6.44
C GLY A 176 13.31 -1.18 4.93
N GLN A 177 14.51 -1.33 4.35
CA GLN A 177 14.66 -1.69 2.96
C GLN A 177 13.95 -3.01 2.63
N TYR A 178 14.17 -4.06 3.43
CA TYR A 178 13.49 -5.34 3.22
C TYR A 178 11.98 -5.21 3.32
N LEU A 179 11.48 -4.45 4.29
CA LEU A 179 10.05 -4.24 4.48
C LEU A 179 9.41 -3.41 3.36
N VAL A 180 10.07 -2.35 2.89
CA VAL A 180 9.52 -1.46 1.85
C VAL A 180 9.66 -2.08 0.45
N GLU A 181 10.83 -2.65 0.15
CA GLU A 181 11.16 -3.09 -1.21
C GLU A 181 10.70 -4.51 -1.52
N VAL A 182 10.72 -5.38 -0.51
CA VAL A 182 10.39 -6.80 -0.68
C VAL A 182 9.00 -7.08 -0.13
N MET A 183 8.82 -7.00 1.19
CA MET A 183 7.58 -7.45 1.84
C MET A 183 6.38 -6.56 1.47
N GLY A 184 6.47 -5.27 1.73
CA GLY A 184 5.41 -4.28 1.43
C GLY A 184 5.35 -3.87 -0.04
N HIS A 185 6.34 -4.27 -0.86
CA HIS A 185 6.41 -4.00 -2.31
C HIS A 185 5.91 -2.60 -2.72
N CYS A 186 6.21 -1.58 -1.92
CA CYS A 186 5.71 -0.22 -2.08
C CYS A 186 5.98 0.35 -3.48
N GLY A 187 7.09 -0.09 -4.12
CA GLY A 187 7.42 0.24 -5.49
C GLY A 187 6.39 -0.18 -6.53
N GLU A 188 5.51 -1.15 -6.25
CA GLU A 188 4.48 -1.57 -7.21
C GLU A 188 3.47 -0.46 -7.54
N CYS A 189 3.18 0.41 -6.58
CA CYS A 189 2.33 1.60 -6.77
C CYS A 189 3.17 2.87 -6.93
N HIS A 190 4.26 3.01 -6.16
CA HIS A 190 5.05 4.24 -6.07
C HIS A 190 6.20 4.32 -7.08
N THR A 191 6.19 3.52 -8.16
CA THR A 191 7.14 3.56 -9.27
C THR A 191 6.38 3.62 -10.59
N PRO A 192 6.78 4.46 -11.55
CA PRO A 192 6.11 4.52 -12.83
C PRO A 192 6.22 3.20 -13.60
N ARG A 193 5.23 2.90 -14.42
CA ARG A 193 5.22 1.74 -15.31
C ARG A 193 5.42 2.15 -16.76
N ASN A 194 6.05 1.28 -17.52
CA ASN A 194 6.11 1.42 -18.98
C ASN A 194 4.79 0.93 -19.63
N PRO A 195 4.58 1.14 -20.95
CA PRO A 195 3.34 0.76 -21.63
C PRO A 195 2.96 -0.72 -21.57
N ILE A 196 3.90 -1.61 -21.25
CA ILE A 196 3.63 -3.05 -21.07
C ILE A 196 3.55 -3.47 -19.60
N GLY A 197 3.35 -2.50 -18.70
CA GLY A 197 3.07 -2.70 -17.29
C GLY A 197 4.28 -2.99 -16.40
N ALA A 198 5.51 -2.98 -16.91
CA ALA A 198 6.71 -3.21 -16.12
C ALA A 198 7.18 -1.93 -15.40
N LEU A 199 7.67 -2.08 -14.16
CA LEU A 199 8.21 -0.98 -13.37
C LEU A 199 9.48 -0.39 -14.01
N GLN A 200 9.56 0.92 -14.07
CA GLN A 200 10.77 1.65 -14.48
C GLN A 200 11.73 1.76 -13.30
N GLN A 201 12.68 0.83 -13.20
CA GLN A 201 13.54 0.66 -12.01
C GLN A 201 14.47 1.85 -11.74
N ASP A 202 14.85 2.59 -12.77
CA ASP A 202 15.61 3.85 -12.69
C ASP A 202 14.80 5.01 -12.06
N LEU A 203 13.48 4.88 -12.06
CA LEU A 203 12.54 5.82 -11.41
C LEU A 203 11.89 5.21 -10.16
N ARG A 204 12.55 4.26 -9.52
CA ARG A 204 12.01 3.55 -8.37
C ARG A 204 11.60 4.50 -7.25
N LEU A 205 10.40 4.30 -6.71
CA LEU A 205 9.78 5.11 -5.64
C LEU A 205 9.58 6.59 -5.98
N SER A 206 9.73 7.01 -7.24
CA SER A 206 9.51 8.40 -7.65
C SER A 206 8.04 8.78 -7.89
N GLY A 207 7.12 7.88 -7.54
CA GLY A 207 5.68 8.03 -7.76
C GLY A 207 5.19 7.28 -8.98
N GLY A 208 3.88 7.03 -9.06
CA GLY A 208 3.26 6.30 -10.18
C GLY A 208 1.77 6.60 -10.31
N LEU A 209 1.17 6.25 -11.43
CA LEU A 209 -0.27 6.35 -11.65
C LEU A 209 -0.92 4.97 -11.46
N LEU A 210 -1.98 4.93 -10.67
CA LEU A 210 -2.75 3.72 -10.41
C LEU A 210 -4.24 4.07 -10.36
N GLY A 211 -5.04 3.47 -11.23
CA GLY A 211 -6.50 3.70 -11.24
C GLY A 211 -6.90 5.17 -11.40
N GLY A 212 -6.08 5.96 -12.09
CA GLY A 212 -6.29 7.40 -12.25
C GLY A 212 -5.90 8.26 -11.02
N TYR A 213 -5.30 7.66 -9.98
CA TYR A 213 -4.74 8.37 -8.84
C TYR A 213 -3.21 8.39 -8.91
N LEU A 214 -2.61 9.41 -8.35
CA LEU A 214 -1.17 9.52 -8.19
C LEU A 214 -0.76 8.88 -6.87
N ALA A 215 -0.03 7.77 -6.90
CA ALA A 215 0.79 7.33 -5.78
C ALA A 215 2.02 8.26 -5.73
N PRO A 216 2.19 9.07 -4.66
CA PRO A 216 3.22 10.11 -4.66
C PRO A 216 4.63 9.52 -4.55
N SER A 217 5.64 10.32 -4.91
CA SER A 217 7.04 9.95 -4.67
C SER A 217 7.31 9.66 -3.19
N LEU A 218 8.06 8.61 -2.93
CA LEU A 218 8.56 8.23 -1.59
C LEU A 218 10.06 8.53 -1.44
N LEU A 219 10.68 9.24 -2.38
CA LEU A 219 12.07 9.68 -2.26
C LEU A 219 12.21 10.65 -1.07
N ALA A 220 13.32 10.53 -0.34
CA ALA A 220 13.55 11.27 0.91
C ALA A 220 13.38 12.78 0.75
N GLN A 221 13.93 13.34 -0.33
CA GLN A 221 13.83 14.77 -0.60
C GLN A 221 12.37 15.20 -0.86
N ASP A 222 11.63 14.41 -1.64
CA ASP A 222 10.23 14.72 -1.98
C ASP A 222 9.30 14.57 -0.75
N LEU A 223 9.60 13.60 0.11
CA LEU A 223 8.91 13.46 1.40
C LEU A 223 9.16 14.69 2.28
N ALA A 224 10.42 15.12 2.42
CA ALA A 224 10.78 16.30 3.21
C ALA A 224 10.16 17.58 2.66
N GLU A 225 10.15 17.79 1.33
CA GLU A 225 9.48 18.92 0.69
C GLU A 225 7.97 18.96 0.98
N ARG A 226 7.34 17.82 1.15
CA ARG A 226 5.94 17.72 1.60
C ARG A 226 5.77 17.75 3.11
N GLY A 227 6.85 17.93 3.87
CA GLY A 227 6.84 18.15 5.32
C GLY A 227 6.83 16.86 6.16
N TRP A 228 7.12 15.70 5.56
CA TRP A 228 7.17 14.44 6.28
C TRP A 228 8.39 14.34 7.19
N THR A 229 8.16 13.85 8.40
CA THR A 229 9.20 13.43 9.35
C THR A 229 9.12 11.92 9.59
N GLN A 230 10.16 11.34 10.20
CA GLN A 230 10.10 9.91 10.58
C GLN A 230 8.93 9.60 11.53
N PRO A 231 8.67 10.38 12.60
CA PRO A 231 7.49 10.16 13.44
C PRO A 231 6.17 10.23 12.68
N ASP A 232 6.00 11.20 11.77
CA ASP A 232 4.78 11.32 10.97
C ASP A 232 4.56 10.09 10.08
N LEU A 233 5.62 9.62 9.39
CA LEU A 233 5.54 8.42 8.56
C LEU A 233 5.21 7.18 9.39
N THR A 234 5.86 7.01 10.55
CA THR A 234 5.58 5.88 11.46
C THR A 234 4.12 5.91 11.91
N THR A 235 3.62 7.07 12.34
CA THR A 235 2.23 7.27 12.75
C THR A 235 1.26 7.00 11.59
N PHE A 236 1.58 7.51 10.40
CA PHE A 236 0.75 7.34 9.21
C PHE A 236 0.67 5.87 8.76
N LEU A 237 1.78 5.15 8.75
CA LEU A 237 1.81 3.72 8.44
C LEU A 237 1.08 2.89 9.50
N LYS A 238 1.13 3.29 10.77
CA LYS A 238 0.45 2.57 11.87
C LYS A 238 -1.05 2.81 11.90
N HIS A 239 -1.47 4.05 11.76
CA HIS A 239 -2.84 4.46 12.04
C HIS A 239 -3.62 4.88 10.79
N GLY A 240 -2.96 5.04 9.64
CA GLY A 240 -3.58 5.55 8.41
C GLY A 240 -3.86 7.05 8.43
N ILE A 241 -3.58 7.72 9.54
CA ILE A 241 -3.80 9.13 9.77
C ILE A 241 -2.64 9.73 10.57
N SER A 242 -2.23 10.94 10.24
CA SER A 242 -1.22 11.73 10.96
C SER A 242 -1.48 13.22 10.76
N ALA A 243 -0.60 14.07 11.28
CA ALA A 243 -0.63 15.51 11.01
C ALA A 243 -0.49 15.84 9.50
N GLN A 244 0.05 14.93 8.70
CA GLN A 244 0.21 15.06 7.24
C GLN A 244 -1.02 14.59 6.45
N GLY A 245 -2.12 14.22 7.10
CA GLY A 245 -3.37 13.80 6.48
C GLY A 245 -3.72 12.33 6.73
N SER A 246 -4.63 11.81 5.93
CA SER A 246 -5.08 10.42 6.00
C SER A 246 -4.81 9.66 4.70
N MET A 247 -4.68 8.35 4.82
CA MET A 247 -4.70 7.47 3.66
C MET A 247 -6.13 7.34 3.11
N PHE A 248 -6.24 7.27 1.80
CA PHE A 248 -7.52 7.02 1.14
C PHE A 248 -7.31 6.23 -0.16
N ASN A 249 -8.41 5.78 -0.75
CA ASN A 249 -8.42 4.98 -1.97
C ASN A 249 -7.51 3.74 -1.85
N GLU A 250 -6.71 3.41 -2.86
CA GLU A 250 -5.87 2.21 -2.95
C GLU A 250 -4.83 2.08 -1.81
N MET A 251 -4.46 3.19 -1.16
CA MET A 251 -3.53 3.14 -0.01
C MET A 251 -4.23 2.74 1.29
N TYR A 252 -5.55 2.91 1.40
CA TYR A 252 -6.32 2.54 2.59
C TYR A 252 -6.28 1.03 2.89
N PRO A 253 -6.51 0.12 1.93
CA PRO A 253 -6.37 -1.32 2.15
C PRO A 253 -4.98 -1.73 2.64
N VAL A 254 -3.91 -1.07 2.17
CA VAL A 254 -2.52 -1.36 2.60
C VAL A 254 -2.36 -1.16 4.10
N VAL A 255 -2.89 -0.06 4.66
CA VAL A 255 -2.88 0.12 6.12
C VAL A 255 -3.80 -0.89 6.79
N HIS A 256 -5.01 -1.02 6.29
CA HIS A 256 -6.05 -1.83 6.93
C HIS A 256 -5.67 -3.32 7.01
N HIS A 257 -5.04 -3.87 6.01
CA HIS A 257 -4.68 -5.29 5.96
C HIS A 257 -3.22 -5.57 6.34
N SER A 258 -2.32 -4.59 6.23
CA SER A 258 -0.89 -4.78 6.42
C SER A 258 -0.33 -3.89 7.53
N THR A 259 -0.01 -2.64 7.26
CA THR A 259 0.92 -1.87 8.08
C THR A 259 0.43 -1.60 9.51
N GLN A 260 -0.87 -1.46 9.76
CA GLN A 260 -1.40 -1.30 11.12
C GLN A 260 -1.06 -2.48 12.05
N HIS A 261 -0.82 -3.65 11.49
CA HIS A 261 -0.50 -4.88 12.23
C HIS A 261 1.00 -5.04 12.51
N LEU A 262 1.84 -4.20 11.92
CA LEU A 262 3.29 -4.27 12.11
C LEU A 262 3.70 -3.67 13.46
N GLN A 263 4.84 -4.14 13.95
CA GLN A 263 5.47 -3.61 15.17
C GLN A 263 5.99 -2.19 14.90
N ASP A 264 5.96 -1.34 15.91
CA ASP A 264 6.41 0.06 15.80
C ASP A 264 7.89 0.15 15.40
N THR A 265 8.71 -0.83 15.81
CA THR A 265 10.11 -0.95 15.39
C THR A 265 10.26 -1.17 13.89
N ASP A 266 9.40 -1.99 13.28
CA ASP A 266 9.41 -2.24 11.83
C ASP A 266 8.86 -1.03 11.05
N LEU A 267 7.82 -0.38 11.55
CA LEU A 267 7.31 0.87 10.96
C LEU A 267 8.34 2.00 11.02
N SER A 268 9.05 2.13 12.15
CA SER A 268 10.16 3.08 12.29
C SER A 268 11.32 2.73 11.34
N ALA A 269 11.60 1.45 11.14
CA ALA A 269 12.60 0.99 10.18
C ALA A 269 12.21 1.36 8.74
N MET A 270 10.93 1.17 8.36
CA MET A 270 10.41 1.60 7.05
C MET A 270 10.57 3.12 6.86
N ALA A 271 10.22 3.93 7.87
CA ALA A 271 10.40 5.37 7.83
C ALA A 271 11.89 5.76 7.74
N THR A 272 12.78 5.03 8.44
CA THR A 272 14.24 5.23 8.34
C THR A 272 14.76 4.90 6.95
N TYR A 273 14.27 3.86 6.30
CA TYR A 273 14.66 3.55 4.91
C TYR A 273 14.24 4.66 3.95
N LEU A 274 12.98 5.10 4.04
CA LEU A 274 12.41 6.09 3.13
C LEU A 274 13.03 7.48 3.28
N LEU A 275 13.34 7.91 4.50
CA LEU A 275 13.94 9.22 4.78
C LEU A 275 15.48 9.20 4.92
N GLY A 276 16.06 8.01 5.03
CA GLY A 276 17.49 7.84 5.29
C GLY A 276 17.84 7.89 6.78
N ASP A 277 19.04 7.40 7.12
CA ASP A 277 19.59 7.48 8.49
C ASP A 277 19.82 8.93 8.95
N GLN A 278 19.96 9.84 8.01
CA GLN A 278 20.05 11.29 8.22
C GLN A 278 18.96 11.95 7.36
N PRO A 279 17.73 12.08 7.89
CA PRO A 279 16.62 12.60 7.11
C PRO A 279 16.84 14.06 6.72
N PRO A 280 16.49 14.48 5.50
CA PRO A 280 16.47 15.89 5.15
C PRO A 280 15.47 16.65 6.01
N PRO A 281 15.70 17.96 6.27
CA PRO A 281 14.79 18.75 7.09
C PRO A 281 13.42 18.87 6.42
N ALA A 282 12.37 18.55 7.18
CA ALA A 282 11.00 18.68 6.71
C ALA A 282 10.64 20.14 6.47
N LYS A 283 10.13 20.45 5.29
CA LYS A 283 9.75 21.80 4.89
C LYS A 283 8.50 22.25 5.64
N ALA A 284 8.63 23.33 6.43
CA ALA A 284 7.50 23.96 7.08
C ALA A 284 6.55 24.58 6.03
N LEU A 285 5.25 24.65 6.37
CA LEU A 285 4.28 25.38 5.56
C LEU A 285 4.45 26.89 5.78
N ALA A 286 4.60 27.63 4.69
CA ALA A 286 4.48 29.07 4.72
C ALA A 286 3.00 29.44 4.96
N GLN A 287 2.77 30.41 5.86
CA GLN A 287 1.44 31.00 6.01
C GLN A 287 1.24 32.05 4.93
N VAL A 288 0.14 31.97 4.20
CA VAL A 288 -0.25 32.92 3.16
C VAL A 288 -1.56 33.57 3.62
N THR A 289 -1.58 34.91 3.67
CA THR A 289 -2.82 35.61 3.99
C THR A 289 -3.75 35.67 2.77
N LEU A 290 -5.05 35.86 3.00
CA LEU A 290 -6.03 35.90 1.92
C LEU A 290 -5.72 37.03 0.91
N GLU A 291 -5.18 38.15 1.37
CA GLU A 291 -4.82 39.30 0.51
C GLU A 291 -3.73 38.94 -0.50
N GLN A 292 -2.80 38.07 -0.10
CA GLN A 292 -1.68 37.60 -0.94
C GLN A 292 -2.09 36.54 -1.96
N MET A 293 -3.29 35.98 -1.83
CA MET A 293 -3.77 34.92 -2.71
C MET A 293 -4.23 35.47 -4.06
N SER A 294 -4.23 34.61 -5.09
CA SER A 294 -4.78 34.88 -6.40
C SER A 294 -6.29 35.13 -6.32
N ASP A 295 -6.85 35.82 -7.32
CA ASP A 295 -8.30 36.05 -7.39
C ASP A 295 -9.09 34.74 -7.47
N SER A 296 -8.56 33.72 -8.16
CA SER A 296 -9.12 32.36 -8.17
C SER A 296 -9.17 31.78 -6.76
N ALA A 297 -8.07 31.86 -6.00
CA ALA A 297 -8.03 31.34 -4.64
C ALA A 297 -8.95 32.13 -3.68
N LYS A 298 -9.11 33.44 -3.86
CA LYS A 298 -10.08 34.24 -3.09
C LYS A 298 -11.53 33.80 -3.33
N ARG A 299 -11.90 33.51 -4.58
CA ARG A 299 -13.21 32.91 -4.88
C ARG A 299 -13.34 31.51 -4.28
N GLY A 300 -12.28 30.72 -4.37
CA GLY A 300 -12.21 29.38 -3.76
C GLY A 300 -12.35 29.41 -2.24
N HIS A 301 -11.79 30.41 -1.55
CA HIS A 301 -11.99 30.61 -0.10
C HIS A 301 -13.48 30.78 0.24
N GLN A 302 -14.18 31.65 -0.51
CA GLN A 302 -15.61 31.83 -0.29
C GLN A 302 -16.40 30.55 -0.52
N GLN A 303 -16.02 29.79 -1.55
CA GLN A 303 -16.60 28.49 -1.86
C GLN A 303 -16.32 27.46 -0.75
N TYR A 304 -15.10 27.44 -0.21
CA TYR A 304 -14.70 26.58 0.90
C TYR A 304 -15.55 26.83 2.16
N LEU A 305 -15.77 28.10 2.53
CA LEU A 305 -16.60 28.46 3.66
C LEU A 305 -18.05 27.96 3.50
N ASN A 306 -18.59 28.03 2.29
CA ASN A 306 -19.96 27.65 1.99
C ASN A 306 -20.20 26.14 1.92
N VAL A 307 -19.17 25.34 1.52
CA VAL A 307 -19.36 23.93 1.16
C VAL A 307 -18.55 23.00 2.07
N CYS A 308 -17.32 23.36 2.43
CA CYS A 308 -16.35 22.44 3.03
C CYS A 308 -16.12 22.68 4.53
N ALA A 309 -16.16 23.96 4.96
CA ALA A 309 -15.82 24.35 6.33
C ALA A 309 -16.72 23.70 7.39
N GLY A 310 -17.95 23.33 7.03
CA GLY A 310 -18.87 22.61 7.92
C GLY A 310 -18.27 21.33 8.51
N CYS A 311 -17.53 20.59 7.70
CA CYS A 311 -16.85 19.35 8.09
C CYS A 311 -15.36 19.58 8.41
N HIS A 312 -14.64 20.36 7.57
CA HIS A 312 -13.18 20.49 7.66
C HIS A 312 -12.69 21.63 8.57
N GLY A 313 -13.62 22.40 9.18
CA GLY A 313 -13.27 23.58 9.98
C GLY A 313 -13.04 24.81 9.12
N VAL A 314 -13.14 26.01 9.72
CA VAL A 314 -12.99 27.30 9.01
C VAL A 314 -11.54 27.51 8.57
N ASP A 315 -10.61 27.10 9.44
CA ASP A 315 -9.17 27.21 9.22
C ASP A 315 -8.54 25.90 8.72
N GLY A 316 -9.34 24.94 8.24
CA GLY A 316 -8.88 23.66 7.75
C GLY A 316 -8.32 22.73 8.84
N GLU A 317 -8.73 22.91 10.08
CA GLU A 317 -8.26 22.17 11.24
C GLU A 317 -8.84 20.74 11.33
N GLY A 318 -9.89 20.46 10.57
CA GLY A 318 -10.63 19.19 10.64
C GLY A 318 -11.55 19.12 11.87
N LYS A 319 -12.27 18.02 11.98
CA LYS A 319 -13.10 17.71 13.15
C LYS A 319 -12.96 16.23 13.49
N PRO A 320 -12.68 15.89 14.75
CA PRO A 320 -12.58 14.50 15.20
C PRO A 320 -13.84 13.70 14.80
N HIS A 321 -13.64 12.49 14.32
CA HIS A 321 -14.68 11.55 13.86
C HIS A 321 -15.55 12.05 12.69
N ILE A 322 -15.21 13.16 12.06
CA ILE A 322 -15.96 13.74 10.94
C ILE A 322 -15.05 13.85 9.71
N ALA A 323 -14.02 14.67 9.79
CA ALA A 323 -13.17 14.95 8.64
C ALA A 323 -11.73 15.28 9.07
N VAL A 324 -10.77 14.83 8.26
CA VAL A 324 -9.35 15.11 8.48
C VAL A 324 -9.03 16.59 8.34
N ALA A 325 -7.94 17.04 8.99
CA ALA A 325 -7.39 18.36 8.77
C ALA A 325 -6.93 18.53 7.31
N MET A 326 -7.23 19.71 6.76
CA MET A 326 -6.72 20.16 5.46
C MET A 326 -5.35 20.81 5.63
N ARG A 327 -5.16 21.55 6.71
CA ARG A 327 -3.88 22.19 7.06
C ARG A 327 -2.81 21.10 7.25
N GLY A 328 -1.71 21.21 6.50
CA GLY A 328 -0.62 20.21 6.53
C GLY A 328 -0.86 18.96 5.70
N ASN A 329 -2.07 18.77 5.17
CA ASN A 329 -2.42 17.57 4.40
C ASN A 329 -1.54 17.42 3.15
N THR A 330 -0.85 16.30 3.04
CA THR A 330 0.11 16.02 1.95
C THR A 330 -0.52 16.05 0.56
N VAL A 331 -1.82 15.77 0.43
CA VAL A 331 -2.52 15.85 -0.86
C VAL A 331 -2.51 17.27 -1.43
N LEU A 332 -2.57 18.29 -0.56
CA LEU A 332 -2.51 19.69 -0.96
C LEU A 332 -1.08 20.12 -1.35
N ARG A 333 -0.08 19.38 -0.93
CA ARG A 333 1.36 19.63 -1.13
C ARG A 333 1.95 18.86 -2.31
N GLN A 334 1.13 18.14 -3.07
CA GLN A 334 1.54 17.47 -4.30
C GLN A 334 1.57 18.46 -5.47
N GLY A 335 2.59 18.36 -6.32
CA GLY A 335 2.68 19.16 -7.54
C GLY A 335 1.51 18.91 -8.50
N ASP A 336 1.10 17.66 -8.64
CA ASP A 336 -0.07 17.24 -9.41
C ASP A 336 -1.34 17.36 -8.55
N SER A 337 -2.34 18.08 -9.03
CA SER A 337 -3.62 18.33 -8.35
C SER A 337 -4.62 17.18 -8.48
N ARG A 338 -4.32 16.14 -9.25
CA ARG A 338 -5.21 15.02 -9.60
C ARG A 338 -5.92 14.41 -8.39
N ASN A 339 -5.17 14.04 -7.36
CA ASN A 339 -5.73 13.43 -6.16
C ASN A 339 -6.71 14.37 -5.43
N LEU A 340 -6.38 15.65 -5.38
CA LEU A 340 -7.24 16.65 -4.76
C LEU A 340 -8.53 16.87 -5.59
N VAL A 341 -8.40 16.97 -6.90
CA VAL A 341 -9.54 17.08 -7.83
C VAL A 341 -10.46 15.88 -7.69
N LYS A 342 -9.89 14.66 -7.71
CA LYS A 342 -10.69 13.42 -7.56
C LYS A 342 -11.36 13.34 -6.19
N ALA A 343 -10.64 13.66 -5.11
CA ALA A 343 -11.23 13.67 -3.76
C ALA A 343 -12.42 14.63 -3.66
N ILE A 344 -12.33 15.82 -4.27
CA ILE A 344 -13.45 16.79 -4.28
C ILE A 344 -14.60 16.28 -5.14
N ARG A 345 -14.32 15.76 -6.34
CA ARG A 345 -15.37 15.38 -7.29
C ARG A 345 -16.05 14.07 -6.95
N ASP A 346 -15.27 13.06 -6.63
CA ASP A 346 -15.76 11.68 -6.50
C ASP A 346 -16.08 11.34 -5.02
N GLY A 347 -15.57 12.15 -4.08
CA GLY A 347 -15.71 11.90 -2.65
C GLY A 347 -14.76 10.83 -2.14
N ILE A 348 -14.88 10.52 -0.86
CA ILE A 348 -14.11 9.48 -0.17
C ILE A 348 -15.09 8.65 0.65
N ARG A 349 -15.02 7.32 0.51
CA ARG A 349 -15.84 6.38 1.28
C ARG A 349 -15.52 6.49 2.77
N GLU A 350 -16.43 6.02 3.61
CA GLU A 350 -16.18 5.88 5.03
C GLU A 350 -14.90 5.09 5.30
N GLN A 351 -14.09 5.58 6.23
CA GLN A 351 -12.82 4.98 6.62
C GLN A 351 -12.77 4.79 8.14
N GLN A 352 -12.28 3.63 8.55
CA GLN A 352 -12.02 3.30 9.94
C GLN A 352 -10.51 3.14 10.14
N PHE A 353 -9.97 3.96 11.02
CA PHE A 353 -8.55 3.95 11.35
C PHE A 353 -8.30 3.29 12.70
N THR A 354 -7.11 2.74 12.87
CA THR A 354 -6.69 2.07 14.11
C THR A 354 -6.82 3.00 15.31
N GLY A 355 -7.40 2.50 16.40
CA GLY A 355 -7.53 3.25 17.63
C GLY A 355 -8.83 4.04 17.72
N PHE A 356 -9.86 3.69 16.94
CA PHE A 356 -11.23 4.25 17.03
C PHE A 356 -11.48 5.51 16.21
N GLU A 357 -10.54 5.96 15.43
CA GLU A 357 -10.78 7.10 14.56
C GLU A 357 -11.59 6.65 13.34
N ARG A 358 -12.84 7.06 13.28
CA ARG A 358 -13.75 6.82 12.16
C ARG A 358 -14.02 8.15 11.48
N MET A 359 -13.65 8.26 10.20
CA MET A 359 -13.99 9.42 9.38
C MET A 359 -15.28 9.15 8.60
N GLN A 360 -16.19 10.11 8.64
CA GLN A 360 -17.42 10.04 7.84
C GLN A 360 -17.10 10.03 6.35
N PRO A 361 -17.99 9.46 5.50
CA PRO A 361 -17.80 9.55 4.07
C PRO A 361 -17.82 11.02 3.62
N MET A 362 -16.83 11.41 2.85
CA MET A 362 -16.85 12.70 2.16
C MET A 362 -17.71 12.56 0.89
N PRO A 363 -18.78 13.33 0.73
CA PRO A 363 -19.59 13.28 -0.48
C PRO A 363 -18.80 13.79 -1.69
N GLY A 364 -19.07 13.24 -2.87
CA GLY A 364 -18.60 13.81 -4.13
C GLY A 364 -19.39 15.05 -4.51
N PHE A 365 -18.73 15.99 -5.18
CA PHE A 365 -19.31 17.28 -5.59
C PHE A 365 -19.33 17.47 -7.12
N ALA A 366 -19.12 16.40 -7.91
CA ALA A 366 -19.09 16.47 -9.37
C ALA A 366 -20.37 17.07 -9.98
N ASP A 367 -21.53 16.82 -9.35
CA ASP A 367 -22.83 17.31 -9.80
C ASP A 367 -23.26 18.62 -9.13
N LYS A 368 -22.45 19.16 -8.21
CA LYS A 368 -22.79 20.33 -7.39
C LYS A 368 -21.91 21.53 -7.64
N LEU A 369 -20.69 21.31 -8.10
CA LEU A 369 -19.70 22.33 -8.41
C LEU A 369 -19.36 22.26 -9.89
N ASP A 370 -19.41 23.40 -10.56
CA ASP A 370 -18.91 23.51 -11.92
C ASP A 370 -17.37 23.52 -11.98
N ASP A 371 -16.80 23.39 -13.17
CA ASP A 371 -15.36 23.28 -13.37
C ASP A 371 -14.60 24.54 -12.89
N GLN A 372 -15.19 25.72 -12.97
CA GLN A 372 -14.60 26.95 -12.44
C GLN A 372 -14.55 26.92 -10.90
N GLN A 373 -15.64 26.49 -10.29
CA GLN A 373 -15.73 26.38 -8.82
C GLN A 373 -14.76 25.34 -8.25
N VAL A 374 -14.62 24.18 -8.91
CA VAL A 374 -13.61 23.17 -8.52
C VAL A 374 -12.20 23.72 -8.70
N THR A 375 -11.91 24.41 -9.80
CA THR A 375 -10.61 25.05 -10.07
C THR A 375 -10.27 26.07 -8.98
N ASP A 376 -11.20 26.98 -8.66
CA ASP A 376 -11.03 28.01 -7.65
C ASP A 376 -10.81 27.38 -6.25
N MET A 377 -11.56 26.33 -5.91
CA MET A 377 -11.40 25.57 -4.67
C MET A 377 -10.01 24.94 -4.56
N VAL A 378 -9.54 24.24 -5.59
CA VAL A 378 -8.21 23.62 -5.63
C VAL A 378 -7.13 24.68 -5.46
N ASN A 379 -7.24 25.82 -6.15
CA ASN A 379 -6.29 26.92 -6.06
C ASN A 379 -6.24 27.53 -4.66
N TYR A 380 -7.40 27.69 -4.00
CA TYR A 380 -7.45 28.12 -2.61
C TYR A 380 -6.72 27.14 -1.67
N LEU A 381 -7.10 25.85 -1.72
CA LEU A 381 -6.55 24.82 -0.84
C LEU A 381 -5.03 24.68 -0.98
N ARG A 382 -4.52 24.74 -2.23
CA ARG A 382 -3.08 24.67 -2.52
C ARG A 382 -2.33 25.89 -1.99
N GLN A 383 -2.87 27.10 -2.14
CA GLN A 383 -2.23 28.33 -1.59
C GLN A 383 -2.35 28.43 -0.09
N ALA A 384 -3.51 28.16 0.48
CA ALA A 384 -3.76 28.31 1.89
C ALA A 384 -2.97 27.32 2.75
N TRP A 385 -2.96 26.04 2.34
CA TRP A 385 -2.46 24.97 3.19
C TRP A 385 -1.51 23.99 2.49
N GLY A 386 -1.28 24.14 1.20
CA GLY A 386 -0.34 23.33 0.42
C GLY A 386 1.04 23.97 0.27
N GLY A 387 1.14 25.29 0.42
CA GLY A 387 2.38 26.06 0.16
C GLY A 387 2.78 26.01 -1.32
N LEU A 388 1.80 25.83 -2.22
CA LEU A 388 1.97 25.72 -3.67
C LEU A 388 1.24 26.86 -4.37
N PRO A 389 1.62 27.20 -5.62
CA PRO A 389 0.84 28.12 -6.45
C PRO A 389 -0.60 27.64 -6.65
N GLY A 390 -1.54 28.57 -6.64
CA GLY A 390 -2.93 28.33 -7.07
C GLY A 390 -3.05 28.67 -8.54
N ASP A 391 -2.48 27.83 -9.38
CA ASP A 391 -2.28 28.06 -10.81
C ASP A 391 -3.00 27.03 -11.71
N LEU A 392 -3.83 26.17 -11.11
CA LEU A 392 -4.69 25.28 -11.88
C LEU A 392 -5.65 26.10 -12.77
N THR A 393 -5.77 25.70 -14.01
CA THR A 393 -6.72 26.28 -14.97
C THR A 393 -7.89 25.32 -15.23
N VAL A 394 -9.02 25.84 -15.71
CA VAL A 394 -10.17 25.01 -16.10
C VAL A 394 -9.81 24.03 -17.22
N GLN A 395 -8.91 24.42 -18.14
CA GLN A 395 -8.43 23.53 -19.19
C GLN A 395 -7.64 22.35 -18.60
N GLN A 396 -6.70 22.60 -17.69
CA GLN A 396 -5.95 21.53 -16.99
C GLN A 396 -6.87 20.63 -16.15
N LEU A 397 -7.90 21.23 -15.52
CA LEU A 397 -8.92 20.42 -14.82
C LEU A 397 -9.65 19.49 -15.80
N ALA A 398 -10.00 19.96 -17.00
CA ALA A 398 -10.65 19.13 -18.01
C ALA A 398 -9.76 17.96 -18.48
N GLU A 399 -8.45 18.20 -18.62
CA GLU A 399 -7.46 17.17 -18.93
C GLU A 399 -7.39 16.11 -17.82
N LEU A 400 -7.30 16.54 -16.55
CA LEU A 400 -7.29 15.63 -15.39
C LEU A 400 -8.58 14.79 -15.25
N LYS A 401 -9.69 15.29 -15.77
CA LYS A 401 -10.99 14.57 -15.80
C LYS A 401 -11.06 13.48 -16.88
N ALA A 402 -10.31 13.67 -17.97
CA ALA A 402 -10.31 12.75 -19.12
C ALA A 402 -9.43 11.52 -18.92
N GLU A 403 -8.48 11.58 -17.99
CA GLU A 403 -7.58 10.50 -17.60
C GLU A 403 -8.19 9.59 -16.51
#